data_bc6f8ed13812eab999d3b9234054db27
#
_entry.id   bc6f8ed13812eab999d3b9234054db27
#
_cell.length_a   1.000
_cell.length_b   1.000
_cell.length_c   1.000
_cell.angle_alpha   90.00
_cell.angle_beta   90.00
_cell.angle_gamma   90.00
#
_symmetry.space_group_name_H-M   'P 1'
#
loop_
_entity.id
_entity.type
_entity.pdbx_description
1 polymer ?
#
loop_
_entity_poly.entity_id
_entity_poly.type
_entity_poly.pdbx_seq_one_letter_code
_entity_poly.pdbx_strand_id
1 'polypeptide(L)'
;MRVILDTNILVSAPISEHGVPAQLLNAWTDKAFILVTSAMQIAEFTAVTRRPLVRPLLTPATVGRFINDLRRFATVLDHLPTVDRSLDPNDNYLLAIAEASAADYLVTGDKRDVLALKQHGATHIITARAMLRTLGLAK
;
A
#
# COMPACT_ATOMS: atom_id res chain seq x y z
N MET A 1 -14.33 4.76 -2.09
CA MET A 1 -13.10 5.51 -1.75
C MET A 1 -11.90 4.75 -2.29
N ARG A 2 -10.91 5.49 -2.76
CA ARG A 2 -9.68 4.94 -3.32
C ARG A 2 -8.56 5.08 -2.33
N VAL A 3 -7.83 3.99 -2.09
CA VAL A 3 -6.80 3.91 -1.06
C VAL A 3 -5.54 3.27 -1.63
N ILE A 4 -4.40 3.86 -1.29
CA ILE A 4 -3.08 3.31 -1.60
C ILE A 4 -2.49 2.80 -0.28
N LEU A 5 -1.98 1.57 -0.29
CA LEU A 5 -1.24 1.01 0.84
C LEU A 5 0.23 0.95 0.46
N ASP A 6 1.13 1.40 1.34
CA ASP A 6 2.54 1.30 1.03
C ASP A 6 3.00 -0.16 0.95
N THR A 7 4.15 -0.40 0.32
CA THR A 7 4.63 -1.75 0.08
C THR A 7 4.88 -2.53 1.38
N ASN A 8 5.32 -1.86 2.44
CA ASN A 8 5.56 -2.53 3.72
C ASN A 8 4.27 -3.06 4.34
N ILE A 9 3.15 -2.35 4.18
CA ILE A 9 1.84 -2.85 4.60
C ILE A 9 1.45 -4.09 3.80
N LEU A 10 1.63 -4.05 2.49
CA LEU A 10 1.33 -5.18 1.62
C LEU A 10 2.17 -6.42 1.98
N VAL A 11 3.44 -6.23 2.32
CA VAL A 11 4.34 -7.32 2.72
C VAL A 11 3.97 -7.86 4.10
N SER A 12 3.63 -6.99 5.05
CA SER A 12 3.34 -7.37 6.43
C SER A 12 2.00 -8.08 6.59
N ALA A 13 1.03 -7.78 5.75
CA ALA A 13 -0.32 -8.30 5.88
C ALA A 13 -0.39 -9.83 5.89
N PRO A 14 0.23 -10.56 4.97
CA PRO A 14 0.19 -12.03 4.99
C PRO A 14 1.09 -12.67 6.05
N ILE A 15 1.97 -11.91 6.70
CA ILE A 15 2.88 -12.43 7.73
C ILE A 15 2.19 -12.52 9.08
N SER A 16 1.34 -11.55 9.44
CA SER A 16 0.68 -11.48 10.73
C SER A 16 -0.84 -11.39 10.56
N GLU A 17 -1.54 -12.50 10.73
CA GLU A 17 -2.98 -12.63 10.46
C GLU A 17 -3.87 -11.67 11.26
N HIS A 18 -3.42 -11.26 12.44
CA HIS A 18 -4.20 -10.40 13.33
C HIS A 18 -3.67 -8.98 13.42
N GLY A 19 -2.61 -8.68 12.67
CA GLY A 19 -2.02 -7.35 12.65
C GLY A 19 -2.89 -6.33 11.93
N VAL A 20 -2.56 -5.05 12.12
CA VAL A 20 -3.26 -3.95 11.45
C VAL A 20 -3.19 -4.08 9.91
N PRO A 21 -2.02 -4.40 9.30
CA PRO A 21 -1.98 -4.62 7.86
C PRO A 21 -2.94 -5.69 7.36
N ALA A 22 -3.04 -6.81 8.06
CA ALA A 22 -3.96 -7.89 7.69
C ALA A 22 -5.42 -7.44 7.75
N GLN A 23 -5.79 -6.65 8.77
CA GLN A 23 -7.13 -6.10 8.89
C GLN A 23 -7.47 -5.17 7.72
N LEU A 24 -6.51 -4.37 7.25
CA LEU A 24 -6.70 -3.53 6.07
C LEU A 24 -6.92 -4.36 4.81
N LEU A 25 -6.15 -5.42 4.62
CA LEU A 25 -6.31 -6.31 3.46
C LEU A 25 -7.65 -7.05 3.52
N ASN A 26 -8.10 -7.47 4.69
CA ASN A 26 -9.43 -8.07 4.87
C ASN A 26 -10.54 -7.07 4.50
N ALA A 27 -10.38 -5.81 4.90
CA ALA A 27 -11.33 -4.75 4.53
C ALA A 27 -11.40 -4.57 3.01
N TRP A 28 -10.25 -4.61 2.34
CA TRP A 28 -10.21 -4.57 0.88
C TRP A 28 -10.94 -5.78 0.27
N THR A 29 -10.69 -6.98 0.76
CA THR A 29 -11.39 -8.19 0.32
C THR A 29 -12.89 -8.06 0.51
N ASP A 30 -13.32 -7.42 1.59
CA ASP A 30 -14.73 -7.15 1.89
C ASP A 30 -15.29 -5.94 1.12
N LYS A 31 -14.52 -5.38 0.20
CA LYS A 31 -14.90 -4.25 -0.67
C LYS A 31 -15.17 -2.95 0.09
N ALA A 32 -14.54 -2.75 1.25
CA ALA A 32 -14.67 -1.51 2.00
C ALA A 32 -14.04 -0.32 1.29
N PHE A 33 -13.06 -0.57 0.41
CA PHE A 33 -12.43 0.45 -0.41
C PHE A 33 -11.88 -0.16 -1.70
N ILE A 34 -11.55 0.71 -2.65
CA ILE A 34 -10.84 0.33 -3.87
C ILE A 34 -9.35 0.49 -3.62
N LEU A 35 -8.59 -0.59 -3.72
CA LEU A 35 -7.13 -0.54 -3.62
C LEU A 35 -6.54 -0.07 -4.94
N VAL A 36 -5.68 0.95 -4.87
CA VAL A 36 -4.94 1.45 -6.02
C VAL A 36 -3.47 1.09 -5.84
N THR A 37 -2.88 0.55 -6.88
CA THR A 37 -1.46 0.21 -6.93
C THR A 37 -0.90 0.55 -8.30
N SER A 38 0.34 0.18 -8.56
CA SER A 38 0.98 0.36 -9.86
C SER A 38 1.84 -0.84 -10.21
N ALA A 39 2.17 -0.97 -11.49
CA ALA A 39 3.12 -1.99 -11.93
C ALA A 39 4.46 -1.86 -11.20
N MET A 40 4.91 -0.62 -10.93
CA MET A 40 6.13 -0.37 -10.17
C MET A 40 6.02 -0.88 -8.73
N GLN A 41 4.88 -0.67 -8.06
CA GLN A 41 4.68 -1.17 -6.70
C GLN A 41 4.64 -2.70 -6.66
N ILE A 42 3.99 -3.34 -7.63
CA ILE A 42 3.98 -4.81 -7.73
C ILE A 42 5.40 -5.34 -7.90
N ALA A 43 6.21 -4.70 -8.74
CA ALA A 43 7.62 -5.07 -8.91
C ALA A 43 8.42 -4.91 -7.62
N GLU A 44 8.21 -3.82 -6.87
CA GLU A 44 8.85 -3.60 -5.57
C GLU A 44 8.41 -4.65 -4.55
N PHE A 45 7.12 -4.93 -4.47
CA PHE A 45 6.59 -5.99 -3.60
C PHE A 45 7.27 -7.33 -3.90
N THR A 46 7.37 -7.68 -5.18
CA THR A 46 8.03 -8.91 -5.62
C THR A 46 9.50 -8.94 -5.16
N ALA A 47 10.23 -7.84 -5.33
CA ALA A 47 11.62 -7.75 -4.93
C ALA A 47 11.80 -7.86 -3.41
N VAL A 48 10.96 -7.16 -2.64
CA VAL A 48 11.03 -7.19 -1.17
C VAL A 48 10.76 -8.59 -0.62
N THR A 49 9.80 -9.32 -1.19
CA THR A 49 9.47 -10.67 -0.72
C THR A 49 10.57 -11.69 -0.99
N ARG A 50 11.54 -11.38 -1.86
CA ARG A 50 12.70 -12.22 -2.13
C ARG A 50 13.91 -11.91 -1.23
N ARG A 51 13.85 -10.85 -0.43
CA ARG A 51 14.95 -10.50 0.48
C ARG A 51 15.16 -11.59 1.53
N PRO A 52 16.42 -11.86 1.96
CA PRO A 52 16.71 -12.96 2.91
C PRO A 52 15.93 -12.91 4.21
N LEU A 53 15.62 -11.72 4.73
CA LEU A 53 14.87 -11.56 5.98
C LEU A 53 13.37 -11.80 5.81
N VAL A 54 12.84 -11.66 4.62
CA VAL A 54 11.40 -11.77 4.34
C VAL A 54 11.04 -13.14 3.79
N ARG A 55 11.88 -13.69 2.93
CA ARG A 55 11.62 -14.94 2.23
C ARG A 55 11.22 -16.12 3.14
N PRO A 56 11.83 -16.32 4.33
CA PRO A 56 11.39 -17.40 5.22
C PRO A 56 9.99 -17.23 5.79
N LEU A 57 9.45 -16.02 5.74
CA LEU A 57 8.14 -15.68 6.31
C LEU A 57 7.00 -15.80 5.30
N LEU A 58 7.31 -15.83 4.01
CA LEU A 58 6.33 -15.87 2.93
C LEU A 58 6.73 -16.90 1.87
N THR A 59 5.87 -17.89 1.66
CA THR A 59 6.13 -18.90 0.61
C THR A 59 5.94 -18.26 -0.78
N PRO A 60 6.66 -18.75 -1.80
CA PRO A 60 6.46 -18.31 -3.18
C PRO A 60 5.01 -18.45 -3.64
N ALA A 61 4.31 -19.49 -3.20
CA ALA A 61 2.90 -19.71 -3.54
C ALA A 61 2.01 -18.59 -2.98
N THR A 62 2.24 -18.20 -1.71
CA THR A 62 1.49 -17.10 -1.08
C THR A 62 1.74 -15.78 -1.80
N VAL A 63 3.00 -15.50 -2.13
CA VAL A 63 3.39 -14.29 -2.88
C VAL A 63 2.72 -14.26 -4.25
N GLY A 64 2.76 -15.38 -4.97
CA GLY A 64 2.14 -15.48 -6.29
C GLY A 64 0.64 -15.26 -6.28
N ARG A 65 -0.06 -15.84 -5.31
CA ARG A 65 -1.51 -15.61 -5.14
C ARG A 65 -1.81 -14.15 -4.85
N PHE A 66 -1.04 -13.53 -3.99
CA PHE A 66 -1.23 -12.12 -3.64
C PHE A 66 -1.02 -11.20 -4.86
N ILE A 67 0.02 -11.45 -5.65
CA ILE A 67 0.27 -10.71 -6.89
C ILE A 67 -0.89 -10.88 -7.87
N ASN A 68 -1.41 -12.09 -8.02
CA ASN A 68 -2.55 -12.35 -8.89
C ASN A 68 -3.79 -11.59 -8.39
N ASP A 69 -4.03 -11.55 -7.09
CA ASP A 69 -5.15 -10.80 -6.50
C ASP A 69 -5.00 -9.29 -6.75
N LEU A 70 -3.79 -8.75 -6.60
CA LEU A 70 -3.52 -7.35 -6.90
C LEU A 70 -3.84 -7.03 -8.36
N ARG A 71 -3.36 -7.87 -9.29
CA ARG A 71 -3.58 -7.64 -10.73
C ARG A 71 -5.03 -7.78 -11.12
N ARG A 72 -5.77 -8.65 -10.45
CA ARG A 72 -7.16 -8.96 -10.80
C ARG A 72 -8.16 -8.01 -10.16
N PHE A 73 -7.95 -7.63 -8.90
CA PHE A 73 -8.96 -6.93 -8.10
C PHE A 73 -8.60 -5.49 -7.74
N ALA A 74 -7.31 -5.12 -7.76
CA ALA A 74 -6.91 -3.74 -7.52
C ALA A 74 -6.94 -2.93 -8.83
N THR A 75 -7.00 -1.61 -8.69
CA THR A 75 -6.75 -0.71 -9.81
C THR A 75 -5.25 -0.58 -10.00
N VAL A 76 -4.71 -1.06 -11.12
CA VAL A 76 -3.28 -1.08 -11.40
C VAL A 76 -2.95 -0.02 -12.43
N LEU A 77 -2.11 0.95 -12.04
CA LEU A 77 -1.64 2.01 -12.93
C LEU A 77 -0.33 1.59 -13.60
N ASP A 78 -0.23 1.78 -14.91
CA ASP A 78 0.97 1.43 -15.69
C ASP A 78 1.90 2.63 -15.87
N HIS A 79 1.35 3.84 -15.89
CA HIS A 79 2.11 5.06 -16.11
C HIS A 79 1.90 6.03 -14.95
N LEU A 80 3.00 6.53 -14.40
CA LEU A 80 2.99 7.45 -13.28
C LEU A 80 3.61 8.79 -13.69
N PRO A 81 3.08 9.93 -13.18
CA PRO A 81 3.74 11.21 -13.32
C PRO A 81 5.05 11.23 -12.54
N THR A 82 5.95 12.15 -12.88
CA THR A 82 7.15 12.39 -12.11
C THR A 82 6.81 13.24 -10.91
N VAL A 83 7.14 12.77 -9.71
CA VAL A 83 6.95 13.50 -8.45
C VAL A 83 8.27 13.50 -7.69
N ASP A 84 8.69 14.68 -7.23
CA ASP A 84 9.89 14.88 -6.45
C ASP A 84 9.55 15.77 -5.25
N ARG A 85 9.04 15.17 -4.20
CA ARG A 85 8.55 15.90 -3.02
C ARG A 85 8.99 15.31 -1.70
N SER A 86 9.10 13.97 -1.61
CA SER A 86 9.53 13.29 -0.39
C SER A 86 11.03 13.46 -0.18
N LEU A 87 11.46 13.58 1.09
CA LEU A 87 12.88 13.58 1.46
C LEU A 87 13.58 12.29 1.06
N ASP A 88 12.86 11.17 1.06
CA ASP A 88 13.37 9.92 0.49
C ASP A 88 12.83 9.77 -0.93
N PRO A 89 13.68 9.88 -1.96
CA PRO A 89 13.24 9.77 -3.36
C PRO A 89 12.58 8.43 -3.68
N ASN A 90 12.90 7.36 -2.94
CA ASN A 90 12.34 6.04 -3.15
C ASN A 90 10.84 5.98 -2.82
N ASP A 91 10.31 6.95 -2.07
CA ASP A 91 8.90 7.02 -1.71
C ASP A 91 8.07 7.87 -2.68
N ASN A 92 8.71 8.56 -3.61
CA ASN A 92 7.99 9.45 -4.52
C ASN A 92 7.03 8.73 -5.45
N TYR A 93 7.25 7.44 -5.74
CA TYR A 93 6.30 6.67 -6.55
C TYR A 93 4.93 6.53 -5.88
N LEU A 94 4.87 6.50 -4.54
CA LEU A 94 3.61 6.47 -3.80
C LEU A 94 2.82 7.77 -4.01
N LEU A 95 3.51 8.90 -3.98
CA LEU A 95 2.90 10.20 -4.26
C LEU A 95 2.46 10.29 -5.73
N ALA A 96 3.22 9.69 -6.63
CA ALA A 96 2.86 9.62 -8.05
C ALA A 96 1.59 8.80 -8.27
N ILE A 97 1.43 7.67 -7.57
CA ILE A 97 0.18 6.90 -7.61
C ILE A 97 -0.99 7.73 -7.10
N ALA A 98 -0.80 8.44 -5.98
CA ALA A 98 -1.82 9.31 -5.40
C ALA A 98 -2.27 10.39 -6.38
N GLU A 99 -1.31 11.04 -7.04
CA GLU A 99 -1.60 12.09 -8.01
C GLU A 99 -2.34 11.56 -9.22
N ALA A 100 -1.87 10.45 -9.80
CA ALA A 100 -2.47 9.85 -10.99
C ALA A 100 -3.88 9.31 -10.75
N SER A 101 -4.16 8.78 -9.55
CA SER A 101 -5.44 8.17 -9.21
C SER A 101 -6.42 9.11 -8.52
N ALA A 102 -5.96 10.29 -8.07
CA ALA A 102 -6.73 11.16 -7.17
C ALA A 102 -7.25 10.38 -5.95
N ALA A 103 -6.41 9.52 -5.36
CA ALA A 103 -6.80 8.69 -4.24
C ALA A 103 -7.21 9.52 -3.02
N ASP A 104 -8.14 8.98 -2.23
CA ASP A 104 -8.58 9.62 -0.99
C ASP A 104 -7.52 9.51 0.11
N TYR A 105 -6.87 8.37 0.20
CA TYR A 105 -5.89 8.09 1.24
C TYR A 105 -4.65 7.38 0.70
N LEU A 106 -3.49 7.78 1.20
CA LEU A 106 -2.24 7.04 1.12
C LEU A 106 -1.90 6.59 2.54
N VAL A 107 -1.88 5.29 2.74
CA VAL A 107 -1.69 4.68 4.05
C VAL A 107 -0.26 4.17 4.17
N THR A 108 0.44 4.60 5.19
CA THR A 108 1.82 4.19 5.42
C THR A 108 2.05 3.86 6.90
N GLY A 109 2.96 2.92 7.17
CA GLY A 109 3.34 2.55 8.53
C GLY A 109 4.45 3.44 9.07
N ASP A 110 5.67 3.19 8.61
CA ASP A 110 6.88 3.77 9.20
C ASP A 110 7.58 4.80 8.32
N LYS A 111 6.97 5.22 7.21
CA LYS A 111 7.58 6.17 6.29
C LYS A 111 7.37 7.60 6.78
N ARG A 112 8.21 8.03 7.73
CA ARG A 112 8.11 9.34 8.38
C ARG A 112 8.14 10.50 7.39
N ASP A 113 8.97 10.40 6.36
CA ASP A 113 9.11 11.46 5.36
C ASP A 113 7.82 11.66 4.55
N VAL A 114 7.11 10.58 4.27
CA VAL A 114 5.82 10.64 3.57
C VAL A 114 4.72 11.11 4.53
N LEU A 115 4.67 10.56 5.76
CA LEU A 115 3.69 10.97 6.78
C LEU A 115 3.81 12.46 7.13
N ALA A 116 5.03 13.00 7.15
CA ALA A 116 5.27 14.40 7.46
C ALA A 116 4.61 15.35 6.46
N LEU A 117 4.36 14.91 5.23
CA LEU A 117 3.68 15.70 4.20
C LEU A 117 2.19 15.88 4.50
N LYS A 118 1.57 14.95 5.24
CA LYS A 118 0.15 14.94 5.65
C LYS A 118 -0.84 14.89 4.50
N GLN A 119 -0.53 15.47 3.37
CA GLN A 119 -1.41 15.54 2.22
C GLN A 119 -0.59 15.72 0.94
N HIS A 120 -1.05 15.13 -0.14
CA HIS A 120 -0.52 15.38 -1.48
C HIS A 120 -1.70 15.56 -2.44
N GLY A 121 -1.89 16.78 -2.95
CA GLY A 121 -3.10 17.11 -3.71
C GLY A 121 -4.35 16.84 -2.88
N ALA A 122 -5.27 16.06 -3.39
CA ALA A 122 -6.51 15.68 -2.70
C ALA A 122 -6.32 14.45 -1.78
N THR A 123 -5.14 13.83 -1.78
CA THR A 123 -4.88 12.59 -1.02
C THR A 123 -4.38 12.91 0.39
N HIS A 124 -5.09 12.41 1.39
CA HIS A 124 -4.63 12.47 2.79
C HIS A 124 -3.67 11.33 3.09
N ILE A 125 -2.58 11.64 3.77
CA ILE A 125 -1.54 10.66 4.13
C ILE A 125 -1.69 10.34 5.61
N ILE A 126 -2.04 9.08 5.91
CA ILE A 126 -2.37 8.64 7.26
C ILE A 126 -1.69 7.32 7.60
N THR A 127 -1.69 6.99 8.90
CA THR A 127 -1.18 5.70 9.37
C THR A 127 -2.18 4.57 9.11
N ALA A 128 -1.70 3.33 9.15
CA ALA A 128 -2.55 2.16 9.02
C ALA A 128 -3.64 2.11 10.09
N ARG A 129 -3.30 2.46 11.32
CA ARG A 129 -4.27 2.50 12.42
C ARG A 129 -5.32 3.59 12.22
N ALA A 130 -4.91 4.77 11.74
CA ALA A 130 -5.85 5.85 11.43
C ALA A 130 -6.81 5.43 10.31
N MET A 131 -6.33 4.64 9.33
CA MET A 131 -7.19 4.11 8.28
C MET A 131 -8.23 3.14 8.83
N LEU A 132 -7.87 2.26 9.76
CA LEU A 132 -8.86 1.39 10.42
C LEU A 132 -9.93 2.19 11.13
N ARG A 133 -9.58 3.27 11.82
CA ARG A 133 -10.56 4.17 12.45
C ARG A 133 -11.48 4.80 11.42
N THR A 134 -10.92 5.26 10.31
CA THR A 134 -11.68 5.85 9.21
C THR A 134 -12.69 4.86 8.64
N LEU A 135 -12.34 3.58 8.59
CA LEU A 135 -13.23 2.51 8.14
C LEU A 135 -14.20 2.03 9.23
N GLY A 136 -14.10 2.55 10.46
CA GLY A 136 -14.95 2.11 11.56
C GLY A 136 -14.54 0.75 12.15
N LEU A 137 -13.33 0.27 11.87
CA LEU A 137 -12.82 -1.03 12.31
C LEU A 137 -11.95 -0.95 13.58
N ALA A 138 -11.61 0.25 14.02
CA ALA A 138 -10.86 0.50 15.26
C ALA A 138 -11.39 1.75 15.94
N LYS A 139 -11.19 1.81 17.27
CA LYS A 139 -11.59 2.97 18.07
C LYS A 139 -10.53 4.06 18.08
#